data_3c95f53aede48dfcc46cb590a361bf76
#
_entry.id   3c95f53aede48dfcc46cb590a361bf76
#
_cell.length_a   1.000
_cell.length_b   1.000
_cell.length_c   1.000
_cell.angle_alpha   90.00
_cell.angle_beta   90.00
_cell.angle_gamma   90.00
#
_symmetry.space_group_name_H-M   'P 1'
#
loop_
_entity.id
_entity.type
_entity.pdbx_description
1 polymer ?
#
loop_
_entity_poly.entity_id
_entity_poly.type
_entity_poly.pdbx_seq_one_letter_code
_entity_poly.pdbx_strand_id
1 'polypeptide(L)'
;MIDAAPPTASARRYLRDGMPTLYRENDFAMRFLLGVEEVLDPIVAFLDALPAHLDLSLAPPPFVMLLGEWLGVDPEGEWRGLLGDDEVRRRDLVGHATVIARRRGTAASLQLVLDLLFPDLDLRVRDFGRSTFSAERRDPPAADASFEVVSAVEPARGRRAAIDRVVEQLRPVHAVYRGLRVEEAAP
;
A
#
# COMPACT_ATOMS: atom_id res chain seq x y z
N MET A 1 26.41 9.65 26.20
CA MET A 1 27.15 9.43 24.92
C MET A 1 26.25 10.02 23.87
N ILE A 2 26.57 11.24 23.43
CA ILE A 2 25.75 12.00 22.47
C ILE A 2 26.02 11.36 21.11
N ASP A 3 25.00 10.66 20.60
CA ASP A 3 25.02 10.10 19.25
C ASP A 3 25.08 11.28 18.28
N ALA A 4 26.22 11.46 17.64
CA ALA A 4 26.41 12.55 16.70
C ALA A 4 25.48 12.31 15.51
N ALA A 5 24.59 13.24 15.23
CA ALA A 5 23.77 13.24 14.03
C ALA A 5 24.65 12.92 12.81
N PRO A 6 24.18 12.10 11.85
CA PRO A 6 24.95 11.82 10.64
C PRO A 6 25.35 13.14 9.97
N PRO A 7 26.54 13.25 9.42
CA PRO A 7 27.00 14.46 8.76
C PRO A 7 25.98 14.84 7.67
N THR A 8 25.49 16.06 7.72
CA THR A 8 24.62 16.60 6.67
C THR A 8 25.31 16.50 5.32
N ALA A 9 24.55 16.35 4.23
CA ALA A 9 25.09 16.22 2.85
C ALA A 9 26.12 17.34 2.53
N SER A 10 25.92 18.52 3.06
CA SER A 10 26.86 19.67 3.03
C SER A 10 28.26 19.36 3.56
N ALA A 11 28.44 18.35 4.41
CA ALA A 11 29.76 17.90 4.87
C ALA A 11 30.48 17.01 3.86
N ARG A 12 29.80 16.50 2.84
CA ARG A 12 30.37 15.64 1.80
C ARG A 12 30.80 16.48 0.61
N ARG A 13 32.09 16.67 0.48
CA ARG A 13 32.71 17.42 -0.63
C ARG A 13 32.79 16.57 -1.91
N TYR A 14 31.68 15.95 -2.32
CA TYR A 14 31.66 14.91 -3.35
C TYR A 14 32.18 15.36 -4.71
N LEU A 15 31.93 16.61 -5.15
CA LEU A 15 32.48 17.11 -6.41
C LEU A 15 33.96 17.47 -6.25
N ARG A 16 34.32 18.17 -5.20
CA ARG A 16 35.69 18.60 -4.94
C ARG A 16 36.62 17.42 -4.67
N ASP A 17 36.15 16.41 -3.93
CA ASP A 17 36.94 15.21 -3.64
C ASP A 17 37.10 14.30 -4.89
N GLY A 18 36.15 14.38 -5.83
CA GLY A 18 36.21 13.68 -7.12
C GLY A 18 37.10 14.37 -8.16
N MET A 19 37.61 15.60 -7.91
CA MET A 19 38.43 16.30 -8.89
C MET A 19 39.83 15.73 -9.00
N PRO A 20 40.38 15.65 -10.23
CA PRO A 20 41.80 15.32 -10.44
C PRO A 20 42.72 16.27 -9.68
N THR A 21 43.83 15.78 -9.17
CA THR A 21 44.79 16.51 -8.33
C THR A 21 45.23 17.84 -8.96
N LEU A 22 45.38 17.88 -10.28
CA LEU A 22 45.73 19.10 -11.02
C LEU A 22 44.81 20.29 -10.75
N TYR A 23 43.52 20.04 -10.55
CA TYR A 23 42.51 21.10 -10.32
C TYR A 23 42.29 21.41 -8.83
N ARG A 24 42.73 20.54 -7.92
CA ARG A 24 42.56 20.72 -6.47
C ARG A 24 43.35 21.91 -5.92
N GLU A 25 44.45 22.29 -6.60
CA GLU A 25 45.27 23.42 -6.23
C GLU A 25 44.74 24.76 -6.78
N ASN A 26 43.74 24.71 -7.66
CA ASN A 26 43.13 25.92 -8.23
C ASN A 26 42.00 26.42 -7.32
N ASP A 27 42.26 27.55 -6.61
CA ASP A 27 41.36 28.14 -5.67
C ASP A 27 40.02 28.61 -6.32
N PHE A 28 40.08 29.12 -7.55
CA PHE A 28 38.88 29.50 -8.28
C PHE A 28 38.00 28.27 -8.60
N ALA A 29 38.60 27.19 -9.10
CA ALA A 29 37.87 25.95 -9.40
C ALA A 29 37.21 25.37 -8.13
N MET A 30 37.93 25.38 -7.01
CA MET A 30 37.41 24.88 -5.74
C MET A 30 36.24 25.72 -5.20
N ARG A 31 36.30 27.05 -5.34
CA ARG A 31 35.18 27.94 -4.97
C ARG A 31 33.97 27.80 -5.90
N PHE A 32 34.21 27.64 -7.20
CA PHE A 32 33.16 27.42 -8.16
C PHE A 32 32.40 26.12 -7.86
N LEU A 33 33.12 25.03 -7.61
CA LEU A 33 32.53 23.73 -7.26
C LEU A 33 31.76 23.79 -5.95
N LEU A 34 32.20 24.60 -4.97
CA LEU A 34 31.44 24.81 -3.74
C LEU A 34 30.04 25.36 -4.04
N GLY A 35 29.93 26.37 -4.91
CA GLY A 35 28.63 26.93 -5.31
C GLY A 35 27.75 25.89 -6.05
N VAL A 36 28.34 25.01 -6.85
CA VAL A 36 27.60 23.92 -7.48
C VAL A 36 27.14 22.87 -6.46
N GLU A 37 28.01 22.51 -5.51
CA GLU A 37 27.65 21.59 -4.41
C GLU A 37 26.46 22.14 -3.60
N GLU A 38 26.46 23.44 -3.25
CA GLU A 38 25.35 24.08 -2.52
C GLU A 38 24.01 23.96 -3.25
N VAL A 39 24.01 24.04 -4.59
CA VAL A 39 22.80 23.88 -5.39
C VAL A 39 22.32 22.40 -5.41
N LEU A 40 23.26 21.46 -5.38
CA LEU A 40 22.96 20.03 -5.42
C LEU A 40 22.68 19.42 -4.03
N ASP A 41 23.13 20.08 -2.97
CA ASP A 41 22.97 19.58 -1.59
C ASP A 41 21.54 19.13 -1.21
N PRO A 42 20.46 19.86 -1.58
CA PRO A 42 19.09 19.39 -1.27
C PRO A 42 18.75 18.07 -1.95
N ILE A 43 19.24 17.84 -3.17
CA ILE A 43 19.01 16.60 -3.91
C ILE A 43 19.74 15.44 -3.26
N VAL A 44 21.01 15.67 -2.90
CA VAL A 44 21.82 14.64 -2.21
C VAL A 44 21.23 14.32 -0.84
N ALA A 45 20.79 15.33 -0.09
CA ALA A 45 20.13 15.14 1.19
C ALA A 45 18.83 14.33 1.07
N PHE A 46 18.03 14.57 0.03
CA PHE A 46 16.85 13.78 -0.25
C PHE A 46 17.21 12.32 -0.57
N LEU A 47 18.23 12.08 -1.40
CA LEU A 47 18.68 10.73 -1.73
C LEU A 47 19.23 9.98 -0.50
N ASP A 48 19.97 10.66 0.37
CA ASP A 48 20.44 10.10 1.63
C ASP A 48 19.30 9.76 2.60
N ALA A 49 18.20 10.52 2.56
CA ALA A 49 17.00 10.27 3.35
C ALA A 49 16.01 9.27 2.69
N LEU A 50 16.28 8.82 1.47
CA LEU A 50 15.36 7.94 0.73
C LEU A 50 14.95 6.67 1.50
N PRO A 51 15.83 5.98 2.23
CA PRO A 51 15.42 4.85 3.05
C PRO A 51 14.32 5.19 4.07
N ALA A 52 14.38 6.38 4.68
CA ALA A 52 13.37 6.83 5.61
C ALA A 52 12.03 7.18 4.90
N HIS A 53 12.07 7.61 3.65
CA HIS A 53 10.88 7.84 2.85
C HIS A 53 10.20 6.53 2.40
N LEU A 54 10.96 5.43 2.30
CA LEU A 54 10.43 4.11 1.98
C LEU A 54 9.92 3.35 3.21
N ASP A 55 10.28 3.80 4.41
CA ASP A 55 9.76 3.25 5.66
C ASP A 55 8.41 3.90 5.98
N LEU A 56 7.34 3.12 5.91
CA LEU A 56 5.98 3.63 6.15
C LEU A 56 5.79 4.24 7.55
N SER A 57 6.63 3.90 8.52
CA SER A 57 6.55 4.50 9.87
C SER A 57 7.14 5.92 9.90
N LEU A 58 8.09 6.23 9.02
CA LEU A 58 8.83 7.49 8.96
C LEU A 58 8.42 8.37 7.77
N ALA A 59 7.91 7.77 6.71
CA ALA A 59 7.55 8.45 5.47
C ALA A 59 6.55 9.59 5.69
N PRO A 60 6.77 10.78 5.08
CA PRO A 60 5.77 11.84 5.10
C PRO A 60 4.45 11.40 4.43
N PRO A 61 3.28 11.90 4.88
CA PRO A 61 1.99 11.50 4.32
C PRO A 61 1.89 11.58 2.79
N PRO A 62 2.38 12.63 2.10
CA PRO A 62 2.35 12.67 0.64
C PRO A 62 3.16 11.54 -0.02
N PHE A 63 4.24 11.08 0.64
CA PHE A 63 5.06 10.00 0.12
C PHE A 63 4.41 8.62 0.33
N VAL A 64 3.69 8.42 1.44
CA VAL A 64 2.86 7.22 1.65
C VAL A 64 1.82 7.09 0.55
N MET A 65 1.19 8.20 0.14
CA MET A 65 0.23 8.22 -0.96
C MET A 65 0.87 7.83 -2.30
N LEU A 66 2.03 8.41 -2.60
CA LEU A 66 2.80 8.06 -3.80
C LEU A 66 3.17 6.56 -3.82
N LEU A 67 3.59 6.01 -2.68
CA LEU A 67 3.87 4.58 -2.57
C LEU A 67 2.62 3.73 -2.78
N GLY A 68 1.47 4.16 -2.26
CA GLY A 68 0.19 3.50 -2.48
C GLY A 68 -0.20 3.45 -3.95
N GLU A 69 -0.05 4.54 -4.68
CA GLU A 69 -0.27 4.61 -6.14
C GLU A 69 0.65 3.65 -6.90
N TRP A 70 1.95 3.64 -6.58
CA TRP A 70 2.92 2.75 -7.23
C TRP A 70 2.62 1.27 -7.00
N LEU A 71 2.08 0.94 -5.82
CA LEU A 71 1.72 -0.44 -5.46
C LEU A 71 0.33 -0.84 -5.94
N GLY A 72 -0.39 0.05 -6.63
CA GLY A 72 -1.74 -0.20 -7.12
C GLY A 72 -2.80 -0.23 -6.03
N VAL A 73 -2.50 0.35 -4.87
CA VAL A 73 -3.46 0.67 -3.82
C VAL A 73 -3.69 2.16 -3.90
N ASP A 74 -4.91 2.55 -4.20
CA ASP A 74 -5.28 3.96 -4.32
C ASP A 74 -5.85 4.49 -2.99
N PRO A 75 -5.01 5.04 -2.09
CA PRO A 75 -5.48 5.61 -0.83
C PRO A 75 -6.23 6.94 -1.03
N GLU A 76 -6.14 7.55 -2.21
CA GLU A 76 -6.81 8.82 -2.55
C GLU A 76 -8.02 8.66 -3.46
N GLY A 77 -8.17 7.53 -4.14
CA GLY A 77 -9.27 7.27 -5.02
C GLY A 77 -10.58 6.98 -4.31
N GLU A 78 -11.29 5.94 -4.75
CA GLU A 78 -12.59 5.58 -4.16
C GLU A 78 -12.50 5.20 -2.67
N TRP A 79 -11.33 4.74 -2.19
CA TRP A 79 -11.12 4.33 -0.80
C TRP A 79 -10.80 5.51 0.14
N ARG A 80 -10.43 6.65 -0.40
CA ARG A 80 -10.16 7.87 0.39
C ARG A 80 -11.34 8.24 1.29
N GLY A 81 -12.55 8.20 0.76
CA GLY A 81 -13.77 8.48 1.51
C GLY A 81 -14.04 7.48 2.64
N LEU A 82 -13.47 6.27 2.57
CA LEU A 82 -13.62 5.22 3.57
C LEU A 82 -12.58 5.31 4.68
N LEU A 83 -11.37 5.72 4.33
CA LEU A 83 -10.26 5.88 5.28
C LEU A 83 -10.35 7.21 6.06
N GLY A 84 -11.04 8.20 5.48
CA GLY A 84 -11.11 9.54 6.08
C GLY A 84 -9.71 10.15 6.24
N ASP A 85 -9.48 10.86 7.35
CA ASP A 85 -8.18 11.44 7.70
C ASP A 85 -7.33 10.52 8.59
N ASP A 86 -7.69 9.24 8.69
CA ASP A 86 -6.97 8.26 9.49
C ASP A 86 -5.65 7.85 8.82
N GLU A 87 -4.58 8.52 9.20
CA GLU A 87 -3.24 8.30 8.69
C GLU A 87 -2.71 6.90 9.02
N VAL A 88 -3.07 6.35 10.19
CA VAL A 88 -2.64 5.02 10.61
C VAL A 88 -3.20 3.96 9.68
N ARG A 89 -4.50 4.03 9.40
CA ARG A 89 -5.17 3.10 8.48
C ARG A 89 -4.65 3.20 7.05
N ARG A 90 -4.29 4.42 6.59
CA ARG A 90 -3.65 4.59 5.27
C ARG A 90 -2.32 3.87 5.21
N ARG A 91 -1.47 4.04 6.23
CA ARG A 91 -0.17 3.35 6.32
C ARG A 91 -0.34 1.85 6.39
N ASP A 92 -1.28 1.35 7.16
CA ASP A 92 -1.60 -0.08 7.24
C ASP A 92 -2.03 -0.64 5.88
N LEU A 93 -2.90 0.05 5.17
CA LEU A 93 -3.34 -0.36 3.84
C LEU A 93 -2.17 -0.43 2.84
N VAL A 94 -1.33 0.62 2.80
CA VAL A 94 -0.15 0.64 1.93
C VAL A 94 0.86 -0.44 2.36
N GLY A 95 1.02 -0.69 3.65
CA GLY A 95 1.87 -1.76 4.19
C GLY A 95 1.45 -3.15 3.72
N HIS A 96 0.15 -3.36 3.51
CA HIS A 96 -0.39 -4.62 3.01
C HIS A 96 -0.50 -4.69 1.48
N ALA A 97 -0.18 -3.61 0.76
CA ALA A 97 -0.37 -3.52 -0.69
C ALA A 97 0.29 -4.66 -1.47
N THR A 98 1.51 -5.04 -1.11
CA THR A 98 2.22 -6.14 -1.78
C THR A 98 1.55 -7.50 -1.55
N VAL A 99 0.99 -7.74 -0.36
CA VAL A 99 0.25 -8.97 -0.03
C VAL A 99 -1.07 -9.00 -0.81
N ILE A 100 -1.78 -7.87 -0.84
CA ILE A 100 -3.03 -7.70 -1.59
C ILE A 100 -2.78 -7.95 -3.09
N ALA A 101 -1.75 -7.32 -3.67
CA ALA A 101 -1.41 -7.48 -5.08
C ALA A 101 -1.04 -8.93 -5.43
N ARG A 102 -0.21 -9.59 -4.61
CA ARG A 102 0.21 -10.99 -4.85
C ARG A 102 -0.91 -12.00 -4.73
N ARG A 103 -1.94 -11.72 -3.95
CA ARG A 103 -3.08 -12.61 -3.71
C ARG A 103 -4.37 -12.06 -4.33
N ARG A 104 -4.25 -11.12 -5.26
CA ARG A 104 -5.42 -10.51 -5.90
C ARG A 104 -6.36 -11.57 -6.50
N GLY A 105 -7.66 -11.39 -6.30
CA GLY A 105 -8.68 -12.33 -6.76
C GLY A 105 -8.85 -13.57 -5.88
N THR A 106 -8.28 -13.59 -4.68
CA THR A 106 -8.56 -14.65 -3.68
C THR A 106 -9.49 -14.14 -2.58
N ALA A 107 -10.27 -15.05 -1.99
CA ALA A 107 -11.11 -14.72 -0.84
C ALA A 107 -10.29 -14.13 0.34
N ALA A 108 -9.06 -14.64 0.55
CA ALA A 108 -8.16 -14.16 1.59
C ALA A 108 -7.70 -12.71 1.37
N SER A 109 -7.43 -12.32 0.11
CA SER A 109 -7.05 -10.94 -0.21
C SER A 109 -8.25 -10.00 -0.05
N LEU A 110 -9.43 -10.42 -0.49
CA LEU A 110 -10.65 -9.64 -0.33
C LEU A 110 -10.98 -9.47 1.17
N GLN A 111 -10.88 -10.54 1.96
CA GLN A 111 -11.09 -10.49 3.42
C GLN A 111 -10.16 -9.46 4.07
N LEU A 112 -8.85 -9.52 3.75
CA LEU A 112 -7.87 -8.59 4.30
C LEU A 112 -8.23 -7.12 4.00
N VAL A 113 -8.65 -6.82 2.77
CA VAL A 113 -9.05 -5.45 2.42
C VAL A 113 -10.32 -5.01 3.15
N LEU A 114 -11.29 -5.91 3.28
CA LEU A 114 -12.52 -5.61 4.04
C LEU A 114 -12.23 -5.36 5.52
N ASP A 115 -11.34 -6.13 6.14
CA ASP A 115 -10.91 -5.95 7.53
C ASP A 115 -10.21 -4.60 7.74
N LEU A 116 -9.36 -4.19 6.77
CA LEU A 116 -8.66 -2.91 6.83
C LEU A 116 -9.60 -1.71 6.61
N LEU A 117 -10.56 -1.82 5.69
CA LEU A 117 -11.46 -0.71 5.34
C LEU A 117 -12.69 -0.60 6.25
N PHE A 118 -13.15 -1.71 6.83
CA PHE A 118 -14.37 -1.79 7.63
C PHE A 118 -14.18 -2.57 8.93
N PRO A 119 -13.22 -2.20 9.80
CA PRO A 119 -12.87 -3.00 10.98
C PRO A 119 -14.00 -3.14 12.01
N ASP A 120 -14.99 -2.27 11.93
CA ASP A 120 -16.15 -2.22 12.85
C ASP A 120 -17.33 -3.07 12.40
N LEU A 121 -17.30 -3.70 11.23
CA LEU A 121 -18.45 -4.42 10.66
C LEU A 121 -18.33 -5.96 10.71
N ASP A 122 -17.21 -6.52 11.17
CA ASP A 122 -16.93 -7.98 11.18
C ASP A 122 -17.41 -8.66 9.87
N LEU A 123 -16.94 -8.12 8.73
CA LEU A 123 -17.29 -8.63 7.42
C LEU A 123 -16.57 -9.95 7.16
N ARG A 124 -17.28 -10.93 6.59
CA ARG A 124 -16.72 -12.25 6.25
C ARG A 124 -17.01 -12.60 4.80
N VAL A 125 -15.96 -12.98 4.09
CA VAL A 125 -16.10 -13.51 2.72
C VAL A 125 -16.43 -14.99 2.79
N ARG A 126 -17.57 -15.38 2.25
CA ARG A 126 -17.99 -16.77 2.13
C ARG A 126 -17.92 -17.19 0.66
N ASP A 127 -16.98 -18.06 0.36
CA ASP A 127 -16.76 -18.59 -0.98
C ASP A 127 -17.51 -19.93 -1.13
N PHE A 128 -18.30 -20.08 -2.20
CA PHE A 128 -19.03 -21.30 -2.53
C PHE A 128 -18.27 -22.19 -3.53
N GLY A 129 -17.14 -21.71 -4.05
CA GLY A 129 -16.27 -22.50 -4.91
C GLY A 129 -15.77 -23.75 -4.22
N ARG A 130 -15.86 -24.90 -4.90
CA ARG A 130 -15.37 -26.17 -4.38
C ARG A 130 -14.42 -26.82 -5.37
N SER A 131 -13.28 -27.28 -4.85
CA SER A 131 -12.41 -28.21 -5.55
C SER A 131 -12.74 -29.63 -5.08
N THR A 132 -13.08 -30.54 -6.00
CA THR A 132 -13.33 -31.93 -5.68
C THR A 132 -12.22 -32.79 -6.25
N PHE A 133 -11.69 -33.69 -5.44
CA PHE A 133 -10.71 -34.68 -5.87
C PHE A 133 -11.40 -36.07 -5.84
N SER A 134 -11.28 -36.83 -6.92
CA SER A 134 -11.80 -38.19 -7.00
C SER A 134 -10.74 -39.11 -7.62
N ALA A 135 -10.59 -40.32 -7.07
CA ALA A 135 -9.74 -41.35 -7.65
C ALA A 135 -10.35 -41.90 -8.96
N GLU A 136 -11.64 -41.78 -9.14
CA GLU A 136 -12.36 -42.16 -10.36
C GLU A 136 -12.66 -40.92 -11.20
N ARG A 137 -12.59 -41.05 -12.52
CA ARG A 137 -12.99 -40.00 -13.45
C ARG A 137 -14.50 -39.79 -13.36
N ARG A 138 -14.89 -38.69 -12.72
CA ARG A 138 -16.28 -38.23 -12.65
C ARG A 138 -16.36 -36.87 -13.31
N ASP A 139 -17.50 -36.58 -13.93
CA ASP A 139 -17.75 -35.23 -14.40
C ASP A 139 -17.77 -34.28 -13.17
N PRO A 140 -17.02 -33.20 -13.21
CA PRO A 140 -17.02 -32.25 -12.10
C PRO A 140 -18.44 -31.72 -11.87
N PRO A 141 -18.89 -31.58 -10.62
CA PRO A 141 -20.16 -30.92 -10.36
C PRO A 141 -20.08 -29.49 -10.94
N ALA A 142 -21.22 -28.98 -11.40
CA ALA A 142 -21.30 -27.61 -11.91
C ALA A 142 -20.62 -26.68 -10.93
N ALA A 143 -19.52 -26.02 -11.37
CA ALA A 143 -18.74 -25.15 -10.52
C ALA A 143 -19.60 -23.93 -10.16
N ASP A 144 -19.96 -23.79 -8.88
CA ASP A 144 -20.55 -22.56 -8.37
C ASP A 144 -19.42 -21.56 -8.06
N ALA A 145 -19.00 -20.83 -9.09
CA ALA A 145 -17.99 -19.79 -8.96
C ALA A 145 -18.62 -18.51 -8.37
N SER A 146 -19.24 -18.63 -7.21
CA SER A 146 -19.87 -17.50 -6.55
C SER A 146 -19.42 -17.35 -5.10
N PHE A 147 -19.54 -16.13 -4.59
CA PHE A 147 -19.25 -15.81 -3.21
C PHE A 147 -20.20 -14.71 -2.70
N GLU A 148 -20.31 -14.59 -1.40
CA GLU A 148 -21.04 -13.52 -0.72
C GLU A 148 -20.18 -12.89 0.37
N VAL A 149 -20.51 -11.69 0.78
CA VAL A 149 -19.97 -11.04 1.96
C VAL A 149 -21.05 -11.07 3.03
N VAL A 150 -20.69 -11.52 4.22
CA VAL A 150 -21.62 -11.64 5.36
C VAL A 150 -21.21 -10.61 6.41
N SER A 151 -22.19 -9.92 6.98
CA SER A 151 -22.02 -9.00 8.11
C SER A 151 -22.91 -9.44 9.27
N ALA A 152 -22.40 -9.31 10.49
CA ALA A 152 -23.19 -9.54 11.69
C ALA A 152 -24.16 -8.37 11.99
N VAL A 153 -23.90 -7.20 11.40
CA VAL A 153 -24.67 -5.97 11.64
C VAL A 153 -25.08 -5.35 10.30
N GLU A 154 -26.30 -4.83 10.21
CA GLU A 154 -26.75 -4.11 9.01
C GLU A 154 -25.98 -2.81 8.85
N PRO A 155 -25.14 -2.65 7.79
CA PRO A 155 -24.42 -1.41 7.56
C PRO A 155 -25.37 -0.30 7.10
N ALA A 156 -25.06 0.94 7.46
CA ALA A 156 -25.76 2.10 6.90
C ALA A 156 -25.71 2.06 5.35
N ARG A 157 -26.77 2.57 4.69
CA ARG A 157 -26.91 2.49 3.21
C ARG A 157 -25.68 2.96 2.44
N GLY A 158 -25.05 4.05 2.87
CA GLY A 158 -23.83 4.55 2.23
C GLY A 158 -22.63 3.60 2.38
N ARG A 159 -22.48 2.95 3.52
CA ARG A 159 -21.42 1.96 3.78
C ARG A 159 -21.63 0.66 3.01
N ARG A 160 -22.89 0.22 2.89
CA ARG A 160 -23.23 -0.95 2.06
C ARG A 160 -22.78 -0.75 0.62
N ALA A 161 -23.14 0.39 0.01
CA ALA A 161 -22.73 0.73 -1.35
C ALA A 161 -21.20 0.84 -1.50
N ALA A 162 -20.49 1.27 -0.46
CA ALA A 162 -19.04 1.32 -0.44
C ALA A 162 -18.42 -0.09 -0.39
N ILE A 163 -18.96 -1.00 0.44
CA ILE A 163 -18.55 -2.40 0.50
C ILE A 163 -18.73 -3.05 -0.88
N ASP A 164 -19.89 -2.91 -1.50
CA ASP A 164 -20.19 -3.50 -2.81
C ASP A 164 -19.20 -2.98 -3.88
N ARG A 165 -18.84 -1.69 -3.87
CA ARG A 165 -17.84 -1.14 -4.80
C ARG A 165 -16.44 -1.72 -4.58
N VAL A 166 -15.99 -1.82 -3.33
CA VAL A 166 -14.69 -2.42 -3.00
C VAL A 166 -14.64 -3.87 -3.46
N VAL A 167 -15.70 -4.63 -3.23
CA VAL A 167 -15.80 -6.03 -3.67
C VAL A 167 -15.76 -6.13 -5.19
N GLU A 168 -16.50 -5.29 -5.92
CA GLU A 168 -16.51 -5.29 -7.39
C GLU A 168 -15.14 -4.97 -8.00
N GLN A 169 -14.35 -4.10 -7.37
CA GLN A 169 -12.99 -3.78 -7.82
C GLN A 169 -11.97 -4.91 -7.61
N LEU A 170 -12.17 -5.73 -6.59
CA LEU A 170 -11.20 -6.73 -6.17
C LEU A 170 -11.58 -8.16 -6.54
N ARG A 171 -12.85 -8.41 -6.86
CA ARG A 171 -13.32 -9.76 -7.20
C ARG A 171 -12.64 -10.30 -8.46
N PRO A 172 -12.42 -11.60 -8.55
CA PRO A 172 -11.99 -12.22 -9.79
C PRO A 172 -13.10 -12.15 -10.85
N VAL A 173 -12.72 -11.96 -12.12
CA VAL A 173 -13.66 -11.77 -13.24
C VAL A 173 -14.63 -12.96 -13.39
N HIS A 174 -14.17 -14.17 -13.08
CA HIS A 174 -14.97 -15.41 -13.21
C HIS A 174 -15.91 -15.65 -12.03
N ALA A 175 -15.75 -14.96 -10.89
CA ALA A 175 -16.56 -15.19 -9.71
C ALA A 175 -17.75 -14.23 -9.66
N VAL A 176 -18.92 -14.75 -9.34
CA VAL A 176 -20.15 -13.97 -9.21
C VAL A 176 -20.33 -13.54 -7.76
N TYR A 177 -20.36 -12.23 -7.54
CA TYR A 177 -20.69 -11.65 -6.24
C TYR A 177 -22.20 -11.67 -6.03
N ARG A 178 -22.66 -12.35 -4.99
CA ARG A 178 -24.10 -12.48 -4.66
C ARG A 178 -24.64 -11.31 -3.82
N GLY A 179 -23.76 -10.41 -3.39
CA GLY A 179 -24.12 -9.26 -2.56
C GLY A 179 -23.76 -9.43 -1.08
N LEU A 180 -24.00 -8.38 -0.34
CA LEU A 180 -23.83 -8.35 1.12
C LEU A 180 -25.08 -8.95 1.79
N ARG A 181 -24.90 -9.97 2.62
CA ARG A 181 -25.93 -10.59 3.45
C ARG A 181 -25.71 -10.24 4.91
N VAL A 182 -26.78 -9.95 5.61
CA VAL A 182 -26.75 -9.78 7.06
C VAL A 182 -27.21 -11.09 7.70
N GLU A 183 -26.35 -11.70 8.53
CA GLU A 183 -26.72 -12.84 9.37
C GLU A 183 -26.91 -12.30 10.79
N GLU A 184 -28.13 -12.34 11.31
CA GLU A 184 -28.34 -12.12 12.73
C GLU A 184 -27.51 -13.16 13.51
N ALA A 185 -26.73 -12.67 14.48
CA ALA A 185 -26.02 -13.57 15.37
C ALA A 185 -27.03 -14.55 15.98
N ALA A 186 -26.85 -15.83 15.77
CA ALA A 186 -27.66 -16.84 16.42
C ALA A 186 -27.56 -16.64 17.93
N PRO A 187 -28.67 -16.67 18.68
CA PRO A 187 -28.73 -16.43 20.10
C PRO A 187 -27.86 -17.42 20.91
#